data_4016d780926e080fad4d47828a58a0d9
#
_entry.id   4016d780926e080fad4d47828a58a0d9
#
_cell.length_a   1.000
_cell.length_b   1.000
_cell.length_c   1.000
_cell.angle_alpha   90.00
_cell.angle_beta   90.00
_cell.angle_gamma   90.00
#
_symmetry.space_group_name_H-M   'P 1'
#
loop_
_entity.id
_entity.type
_entity.pdbx_description
1 polymer ?
#
loop_
_entity_poly.entity_id
_entity_poly.type
_entity_poly.pdbx_seq_one_letter_code
_entity_poly.pdbx_strand_id
1 'polypeptide(L)'
;MNVAVLGGGSGAFATAADLALAGHRVRVWRRADTELASVRGGITLVAEGRHGVARLDRATADLGEALDGAALIVAPVPATAHDDLVKRLGPLLTEEQIVLLTPGTFGSFALARDLARTGGRLPFAFAETGTLPYLARKTGPAEVKAPVRATNLPTGVFPAARTDSVLAKLAPLYPVRRSVDALDAALANVGAVIHPPLVLLNAGAIDGGSFDVHAQGTTASVRRLIDAVDGERLAARRGWGYPAPHYEMATTYYDDSRAAEGLYGAGARGKLLASGLWNETLSLEHRYVTEDAALGLSLLESAARTATAASPAISGLLLLFGVLLGRELTGHGRALEALGLGDLALREIKTLLHDGWGSPMWSRVIR
;
A
#
# COMPACT_ATOMS: atom_id res chain seq x y z
N MET A 1 -0.67 22.56 5.81
CA MET A 1 -0.57 22.09 4.41
C MET A 1 -1.96 21.82 3.88
N ASN A 2 -2.20 22.05 2.57
CA ASN A 2 -3.43 21.62 1.90
C ASN A 2 -3.23 20.19 1.41
N VAL A 3 -4.14 19.29 1.81
CA VAL A 3 -4.07 17.86 1.52
C VAL A 3 -5.40 17.40 0.91
N ALA A 4 -5.35 16.73 -0.23
CA ALA A 4 -6.47 15.99 -0.78
C ALA A 4 -6.38 14.52 -0.36
N VAL A 5 -7.46 13.96 0.19
CA VAL A 5 -7.54 12.53 0.53
C VAL A 5 -8.59 11.88 -0.36
N LEU A 6 -8.16 10.88 -1.14
CA LEU A 6 -9.00 10.25 -2.15
C LEU A 6 -9.50 8.89 -1.66
N GLY A 7 -10.81 8.73 -1.59
CA GLY A 7 -11.44 7.48 -1.21
C GLY A 7 -12.35 7.59 0.01
N GLY A 8 -12.99 6.48 0.35
CA GLY A 8 -13.96 6.42 1.46
C GLY A 8 -13.84 5.18 2.32
N GLY A 9 -12.74 4.43 2.17
CA GLY A 9 -12.42 3.30 3.02
C GLY A 9 -11.88 3.72 4.39
N SER A 10 -11.59 2.74 5.23
CA SER A 10 -11.08 2.96 6.59
C SER A 10 -9.76 3.73 6.60
N GLY A 11 -8.84 3.43 5.67
CA GLY A 11 -7.57 4.15 5.53
C GLY A 11 -7.76 5.61 5.16
N ALA A 12 -8.70 5.92 4.25
CA ALA A 12 -8.99 7.29 3.85
C ALA A 12 -9.58 8.10 5.01
N PHE A 13 -10.51 7.51 5.77
CA PHE A 13 -11.12 8.18 6.93
C PHE A 13 -10.09 8.42 8.03
N ALA A 14 -9.25 7.41 8.35
CA ALA A 14 -8.19 7.56 9.34
C ALA A 14 -7.19 8.64 8.92
N THR A 15 -6.75 8.63 7.64
CA THR A 15 -5.86 9.66 7.08
C THR A 15 -6.48 11.05 7.17
N ALA A 16 -7.71 11.21 6.68
CA ALA A 16 -8.38 12.52 6.65
C ALA A 16 -8.56 13.08 8.06
N ALA A 17 -9.03 12.24 8.99
CA ALA A 17 -9.28 12.67 10.36
C ALA A 17 -7.99 12.98 11.11
N ASP A 18 -6.98 12.13 11.00
CA ASP A 18 -5.71 12.33 11.69
C ASP A 18 -5.00 13.61 11.22
N LEU A 19 -4.94 13.84 9.91
CA LEU A 19 -4.32 15.04 9.36
C LEU A 19 -5.12 16.32 9.68
N ALA A 20 -6.44 16.27 9.66
CA ALA A 20 -7.26 17.41 10.04
C ALA A 20 -7.13 17.76 11.53
N LEU A 21 -7.10 16.75 12.42
CA LEU A 21 -6.82 16.95 13.86
C LEU A 21 -5.40 17.45 14.13
N ALA A 22 -4.46 17.19 13.22
CA ALA A 22 -3.11 17.75 13.25
C ALA A 22 -3.03 19.20 12.75
N GLY A 23 -4.16 19.81 12.34
CA GLY A 23 -4.22 21.20 11.89
C GLY A 23 -3.95 21.41 10.39
N HIS A 24 -3.98 20.35 9.58
CA HIS A 24 -3.89 20.47 8.13
C HIS A 24 -5.25 20.77 7.51
N ARG A 25 -5.27 21.47 6.37
CA ARG A 25 -6.48 21.70 5.60
C ARG A 25 -6.72 20.48 4.71
N VAL A 26 -7.73 19.67 5.09
CA VAL A 26 -8.00 18.38 4.45
C VAL A 26 -9.28 18.45 3.64
N ARG A 27 -9.18 18.11 2.36
CA ARG A 27 -10.33 17.89 1.48
C ARG A 27 -10.46 16.41 1.18
N VAL A 28 -11.68 15.88 1.28
CA VAL A 28 -11.97 14.47 1.00
C VAL A 28 -12.77 14.36 -0.28
N TRP A 29 -12.29 13.53 -1.19
CA TRP A 29 -13.01 13.20 -2.41
C TRP A 29 -13.59 11.79 -2.36
N ARG A 30 -14.86 11.68 -2.81
CA ARG A 30 -15.55 10.40 -3.03
C ARG A 30 -16.31 10.44 -4.34
N ARG A 31 -16.50 9.27 -4.97
CA ARG A 31 -17.15 9.17 -6.29
C ARG A 31 -18.61 9.60 -6.31
N ALA A 32 -19.33 9.47 -5.21
CA ALA A 32 -20.77 9.77 -5.13
C ALA A 32 -21.09 10.72 -3.99
N ASP A 33 -21.93 11.69 -4.26
CA ASP A 33 -22.40 12.71 -3.29
C ASP A 33 -23.18 12.07 -2.12
N THR A 34 -23.91 11.00 -2.39
CA THR A 34 -24.66 10.25 -1.36
C THR A 34 -23.77 9.73 -0.24
N GLU A 35 -22.50 9.48 -0.54
CA GLU A 35 -21.50 9.01 0.42
C GLU A 35 -20.86 10.14 1.24
N LEU A 36 -21.08 11.39 0.84
CA LEU A 36 -20.50 12.59 1.49
C LEU A 36 -21.35 13.15 2.62
N ALA A 37 -22.65 12.90 2.60
CA ALA A 37 -23.60 13.47 3.57
C ALA A 37 -23.17 13.16 5.02
N SER A 38 -22.70 11.95 5.27
CA SER A 38 -22.28 11.53 6.61
C SER A 38 -21.01 12.24 7.11
N VAL A 39 -20.11 12.66 6.23
CA VAL A 39 -18.82 13.25 6.60
C VAL A 39 -18.80 14.78 6.52
N ARG A 40 -19.87 15.42 6.08
CA ARG A 40 -19.97 16.90 6.06
C ARG A 40 -19.84 17.52 7.44
N GLY A 41 -20.29 16.83 8.48
CA GLY A 41 -20.13 17.23 9.88
C GLY A 41 -18.76 16.95 10.49
N GLY A 42 -17.90 16.27 9.74
CA GLY A 42 -16.59 15.81 10.16
C GLY A 42 -16.49 14.29 10.29
N ILE A 43 -15.30 13.82 10.61
CA ILE A 43 -15.00 12.38 10.84
C ILE A 43 -14.55 12.21 12.28
N THR A 44 -15.18 11.32 13.03
CA THR A 44 -14.74 10.92 14.36
C THR A 44 -13.60 9.91 14.25
N LEU A 45 -12.44 10.26 14.78
CA LEU A 45 -11.29 9.38 14.92
C LEU A 45 -11.20 8.88 16.35
N VAL A 46 -11.07 7.55 16.51
CA VAL A 46 -10.72 6.91 17.77
C VAL A 46 -9.39 6.18 17.57
N ALA A 47 -8.31 6.77 18.03
CA ALA A 47 -6.96 6.23 17.94
C ALA A 47 -6.14 6.53 19.17
N GLU A 48 -5.11 5.72 19.45
CA GLU A 48 -4.18 5.99 20.53
C GLU A 48 -3.42 7.32 20.26
N GLY A 49 -3.36 8.18 21.26
CA GLY A 49 -2.66 9.46 21.18
C GLY A 49 -3.36 10.57 20.38
N ARG A 50 -4.39 10.25 19.61
CA ARG A 50 -5.20 11.27 18.91
C ARG A 50 -6.63 10.78 18.69
N HIS A 51 -7.59 11.50 19.25
CA HIS A 51 -9.01 11.21 19.10
C HIS A 51 -9.82 12.52 19.05
N GLY A 52 -10.99 12.44 18.45
CA GLY A 52 -11.91 13.58 18.36
C GLY A 52 -12.63 13.66 17.05
N VAL A 53 -13.43 14.70 16.88
CA VAL A 53 -14.15 15.01 15.64
C VAL A 53 -13.28 15.91 14.77
N ALA A 54 -12.78 15.35 13.69
CA ALA A 54 -11.98 16.07 12.70
C ALA A 54 -12.90 16.86 11.76
N ARG A 55 -12.77 18.17 11.73
CA ARG A 55 -13.46 19.02 10.77
C ARG A 55 -12.68 19.06 9.46
N LEU A 56 -13.34 18.73 8.36
CA LEU A 56 -12.76 18.79 7.02
C LEU A 56 -12.89 20.20 6.43
N ASP A 57 -11.89 20.64 5.67
CA ASP A 57 -12.02 21.87 4.85
C ASP A 57 -13.14 21.70 3.83
N ARG A 58 -13.21 20.50 3.22
CA ARG A 58 -14.30 20.12 2.30
C ARG A 58 -14.45 18.60 2.14
N ALA A 59 -15.67 18.19 1.87
CA ALA A 59 -16.01 16.86 1.37
C ALA A 59 -16.79 17.03 0.06
N THR A 60 -16.28 16.50 -1.06
CA THR A 60 -16.80 16.76 -2.40
C THR A 60 -16.74 15.53 -3.31
N ALA A 61 -17.68 15.45 -4.27
CA ALA A 61 -17.63 14.49 -5.38
C ALA A 61 -16.90 15.06 -6.61
N ASP A 62 -16.59 16.35 -6.63
CA ASP A 62 -15.77 16.97 -7.66
C ASP A 62 -14.29 16.78 -7.34
N LEU A 63 -13.59 15.99 -8.19
CA LEU A 63 -12.18 15.72 -8.01
C LEU A 63 -11.33 16.98 -8.21
N GLY A 64 -11.68 17.83 -9.17
CA GLY A 64 -10.97 19.09 -9.42
C GLY A 64 -11.01 19.99 -8.19
N GLU A 65 -12.18 20.12 -7.56
CA GLU A 65 -12.34 20.89 -6.32
C GLU A 65 -11.50 20.30 -5.15
N ALA A 66 -11.42 18.98 -5.06
CA ALA A 66 -10.60 18.35 -4.02
C ALA A 66 -9.11 18.60 -4.23
N LEU A 67 -8.64 18.61 -5.47
CA LEU A 67 -7.22 18.77 -5.83
C LEU A 67 -6.76 20.22 -5.88
N ASP A 68 -7.67 21.18 -5.99
CA ASP A 68 -7.34 22.61 -6.13
C ASP A 68 -6.46 23.11 -4.99
N GLY A 69 -5.24 23.57 -5.30
CA GLY A 69 -4.28 24.05 -4.32
C GLY A 69 -3.74 22.98 -3.35
N ALA A 70 -4.03 21.68 -3.57
CA ALA A 70 -3.47 20.61 -2.77
C ALA A 70 -2.01 20.35 -3.17
N ALA A 71 -1.09 20.49 -2.22
CA ALA A 71 0.31 20.16 -2.41
C ALA A 71 0.59 18.65 -2.30
N LEU A 72 -0.28 17.94 -1.56
CA LEU A 72 -0.21 16.50 -1.34
C LEU A 72 -1.57 15.87 -1.61
N ILE A 73 -1.56 14.83 -2.43
CA ILE A 73 -2.70 13.98 -2.73
C ILE A 73 -2.43 12.62 -2.10
N VAL A 74 -3.19 12.23 -1.08
CA VAL A 74 -3.08 10.92 -0.45
C VAL A 74 -4.20 10.02 -0.96
N ALA A 75 -3.83 8.88 -1.53
CA ALA A 75 -4.78 7.92 -2.08
C ALA A 75 -4.69 6.56 -1.36
N PRO A 76 -5.39 6.41 -0.22
CA PRO A 76 -5.48 5.14 0.52
C PRO A 76 -6.53 4.23 -0.14
N VAL A 77 -6.25 3.84 -1.36
CA VAL A 77 -7.11 2.97 -2.17
C VAL A 77 -6.40 1.65 -2.47
N PRO A 78 -7.15 0.56 -2.67
CA PRO A 78 -6.53 -0.71 -3.06
C PRO A 78 -5.78 -0.57 -4.40
N ALA A 79 -4.72 -1.36 -4.59
CA ALA A 79 -3.95 -1.36 -5.84
C ALA A 79 -4.79 -1.74 -7.06
N THR A 80 -5.88 -2.49 -6.87
CA THR A 80 -6.88 -2.81 -7.91
C THR A 80 -7.66 -1.60 -8.42
N ALA A 81 -7.66 -0.48 -7.67
CA ALA A 81 -8.32 0.77 -8.08
C ALA A 81 -7.39 1.77 -8.79
N HIS A 82 -6.10 1.45 -8.93
CA HIS A 82 -5.10 2.37 -9.47
C HIS A 82 -5.37 2.75 -10.93
N ASP A 83 -5.87 1.84 -11.76
CA ASP A 83 -6.18 2.10 -13.17
C ASP A 83 -7.32 3.12 -13.34
N ASP A 84 -8.36 3.04 -12.50
CA ASP A 84 -9.44 4.04 -12.46
C ASP A 84 -8.92 5.38 -11.90
N LEU A 85 -8.08 5.32 -10.88
CA LEU A 85 -7.50 6.50 -10.26
C LEU A 85 -6.66 7.31 -11.24
N VAL A 86 -5.78 6.67 -12.02
CA VAL A 86 -4.91 7.37 -12.95
C VAL A 86 -5.69 8.07 -14.06
N LYS A 87 -6.74 7.42 -14.57
CA LYS A 87 -7.62 8.01 -15.60
C LYS A 87 -8.32 9.29 -15.10
N ARG A 88 -8.70 9.32 -13.82
CA ARG A 88 -9.37 10.48 -13.21
C ARG A 88 -8.39 11.59 -12.85
N LEU A 89 -7.22 11.23 -12.34
CA LEU A 89 -6.20 12.20 -11.94
C LEU A 89 -5.52 12.87 -13.13
N GLY A 90 -5.28 12.13 -14.20
CA GLY A 90 -4.46 12.57 -15.33
C GLY A 90 -4.79 13.95 -15.88
N PRO A 91 -6.06 14.30 -16.12
CA PRO A 91 -6.44 15.62 -16.62
C PRO A 91 -6.25 16.77 -15.60
N LEU A 92 -6.11 16.45 -14.31
CA LEU A 92 -6.19 17.41 -13.21
C LEU A 92 -4.88 17.63 -12.46
N LEU A 93 -3.91 16.71 -12.62
CA LEU A 93 -2.62 16.82 -11.92
C LEU A 93 -1.80 18.01 -12.39
N THR A 94 -1.05 18.60 -11.46
CA THR A 94 -0.06 19.65 -11.72
C THR A 94 1.34 19.15 -11.37
N GLU A 95 2.36 19.81 -11.94
CA GLU A 95 3.77 19.44 -11.77
C GLU A 95 4.31 19.71 -10.35
N GLU A 96 3.59 20.44 -9.50
CA GLU A 96 3.97 20.74 -8.13
C GLU A 96 3.44 19.74 -7.12
N GLN A 97 2.47 18.92 -7.50
CA GLN A 97 1.76 18.00 -6.61
C GLN A 97 2.57 16.73 -6.36
N ILE A 98 2.41 16.18 -5.16
CA ILE A 98 2.90 14.84 -4.81
C ILE A 98 1.69 13.94 -4.66
N VAL A 99 1.73 12.76 -5.30
CA VAL A 99 0.72 11.70 -5.12
C VAL A 99 1.30 10.62 -4.24
N LEU A 100 0.69 10.37 -3.07
CA LEU A 100 1.10 9.36 -2.10
C LEU A 100 0.09 8.20 -2.04
N LEU A 101 0.54 6.99 -2.32
CA LEU A 101 -0.24 5.75 -2.21
C LEU A 101 0.04 5.05 -0.88
N THR A 102 -0.98 4.56 -0.18
CA THR A 102 -0.82 3.97 1.15
C THR A 102 -1.66 2.69 1.35
N PRO A 103 -1.07 1.49 1.14
CA PRO A 103 0.23 1.20 0.52
C PRO A 103 0.17 1.29 -1.02
N GLY A 104 1.33 1.22 -1.67
CA GLY A 104 1.38 1.38 -3.12
C GLY A 104 1.38 0.08 -3.93
N THR A 105 2.03 -0.96 -3.45
CA THR A 105 2.24 -2.20 -4.22
C THR A 105 2.86 -1.93 -5.60
N PHE A 106 3.90 -1.10 -5.61
CA PHE A 106 4.59 -0.56 -6.79
C PHE A 106 3.69 0.29 -7.69
N GLY A 107 2.64 0.85 -7.10
CA GLY A 107 1.67 1.72 -7.76
C GLY A 107 2.26 3.05 -8.19
N SER A 108 3.24 3.61 -7.47
CA SER A 108 3.91 4.85 -7.83
C SER A 108 4.56 4.79 -9.21
N PHE A 109 5.21 3.69 -9.56
CA PHE A 109 5.75 3.44 -10.90
C PHE A 109 4.63 3.19 -11.90
N ALA A 110 3.67 2.30 -11.57
CA ALA A 110 2.60 1.92 -12.47
C ALA A 110 1.74 3.13 -12.90
N LEU A 111 1.34 3.98 -11.95
CA LEU A 111 0.54 5.16 -12.24
C LEU A 111 1.32 6.17 -13.11
N ALA A 112 2.60 6.38 -12.81
CA ALA A 112 3.44 7.27 -13.63
C ALA A 112 3.53 6.78 -15.08
N ARG A 113 3.75 5.47 -15.28
CA ARG A 113 3.80 4.85 -16.59
C ARG A 113 2.48 5.01 -17.35
N ASP A 114 1.38 4.64 -16.71
CA ASP A 114 0.08 4.64 -17.37
C ASP A 114 -0.41 6.05 -17.67
N LEU A 115 -0.08 7.01 -16.80
CA LEU A 115 -0.33 8.41 -17.03
C LEU A 115 0.46 8.94 -18.26
N ALA A 116 1.75 8.60 -18.35
CA ALA A 116 2.57 8.98 -19.50
C ALA A 116 2.10 8.35 -20.80
N ARG A 117 1.66 7.06 -20.78
CA ARG A 117 1.11 6.37 -21.95
C ARG A 117 -0.17 7.01 -22.50
N THR A 118 -0.94 7.64 -21.64
CA THR A 118 -2.17 8.37 -22.03
C THR A 118 -1.92 9.84 -22.35
N GLY A 119 -0.66 10.30 -22.33
CA GLY A 119 -0.31 11.71 -22.56
C GLY A 119 -0.71 12.64 -21.42
N GLY A 120 -0.99 12.09 -20.23
CA GLY A 120 -1.33 12.87 -19.05
C GLY A 120 -0.13 13.59 -18.44
N ARG A 121 -0.40 14.67 -17.70
CA ARG A 121 0.63 15.46 -17.03
C ARG A 121 1.17 14.71 -15.81
N LEU A 122 2.49 14.57 -15.73
CA LEU A 122 3.15 13.95 -14.58
C LEU A 122 3.26 14.95 -13.42
N PRO A 123 2.98 14.52 -12.18
CA PRO A 123 3.15 15.36 -10.99
C PRO A 123 4.63 15.59 -10.65
N PHE A 124 4.92 16.32 -9.57
CA PHE A 124 6.28 16.44 -9.04
C PHE A 124 6.87 15.04 -8.73
N ALA A 125 6.13 14.20 -8.03
CA ALA A 125 6.52 12.84 -7.76
C ALA A 125 5.31 11.97 -7.42
N PHE A 126 5.43 10.67 -7.69
CA PHE A 126 4.66 9.66 -7.00
C PHE A 126 5.46 9.13 -5.81
N ALA A 127 4.80 8.86 -4.71
CA ALA A 127 5.38 8.20 -3.55
C ALA A 127 4.47 7.05 -3.10
N GLU A 128 5.04 6.07 -2.44
CA GLU A 128 4.25 4.99 -1.86
C GLU A 128 4.84 4.50 -0.54
N THR A 129 3.97 4.02 0.32
CA THR A 129 4.39 3.40 1.57
C THR A 129 4.42 1.88 1.44
N GLY A 130 5.38 1.24 2.10
CA GLY A 130 5.50 -0.21 2.14
C GLY A 130 4.48 -0.89 3.05
N THR A 131 3.68 -0.13 3.79
CA THR A 131 2.60 -0.66 4.63
C THR A 131 1.54 0.40 4.85
N LEU A 132 0.43 0.01 5.51
CA LEU A 132 -0.63 0.94 5.91
C LEU A 132 -0.14 1.89 7.01
N PRO A 133 -0.34 3.22 6.90
CA PRO A 133 -0.08 4.15 8.01
C PRO A 133 -0.94 3.87 9.24
N TYR A 134 -2.13 3.31 9.04
CA TYR A 134 -3.10 3.00 10.09
C TYR A 134 -3.70 1.61 9.86
N LEU A 135 -3.69 0.77 10.89
CA LEU A 135 -4.57 -0.39 10.93
C LEU A 135 -5.90 0.09 11.47
N ALA A 136 -6.85 0.33 10.57
CA ALA A 136 -8.09 1.02 10.88
C ALA A 136 -9.32 0.31 10.31
N ARG A 137 -10.48 0.51 10.95
CA ARG A 137 -11.80 0.07 10.48
C ARG A 137 -12.84 1.17 10.72
N LYS A 138 -13.69 1.38 9.75
CA LYS A 138 -14.90 2.19 9.93
C LYS A 138 -15.85 1.46 10.86
N THR A 139 -16.36 2.16 11.86
CA THR A 139 -17.34 1.67 12.83
C THR A 139 -18.68 2.37 12.69
N GLY A 140 -18.76 3.33 11.80
CA GLY A 140 -19.98 4.06 11.46
C GLY A 140 -19.83 4.87 10.17
N PRO A 141 -20.88 5.55 9.72
CA PRO A 141 -20.86 6.34 8.49
C PRO A 141 -19.80 7.45 8.50
N ALA A 142 -19.51 8.03 9.67
CA ALA A 142 -18.51 9.07 9.88
C ALA A 142 -17.58 8.77 11.05
N GLU A 143 -17.39 7.50 11.40
CA GLU A 143 -16.51 7.08 12.49
C GLU A 143 -15.49 6.05 12.00
N VAL A 144 -14.25 6.21 12.46
CA VAL A 144 -13.15 5.28 12.19
C VAL A 144 -12.35 5.03 13.47
N LYS A 145 -12.05 3.76 13.74
CA LYS A 145 -11.14 3.34 14.81
C LYS A 145 -9.82 2.89 14.19
N ALA A 146 -8.71 3.38 14.75
CA ALA A 146 -7.35 3.04 14.35
C ALA A 146 -6.53 2.63 15.59
N PRO A 147 -6.69 1.38 16.07
CA PRO A 147 -6.01 0.90 17.28
C PRO A 147 -4.48 0.86 17.13
N VAL A 148 -3.98 0.85 15.90
CA VAL A 148 -2.55 0.77 15.61
C VAL A 148 -2.17 1.78 14.52
N ARG A 149 -1.07 2.51 14.76
CA ARG A 149 -0.39 3.37 13.78
C ARG A 149 0.97 2.79 13.45
N ALA A 150 1.44 3.02 12.22
CA ALA A 150 2.82 2.72 11.87
C ALA A 150 3.78 3.59 12.68
N THR A 151 4.85 2.97 13.21
CA THR A 151 5.96 3.64 13.89
C THR A 151 7.17 3.79 12.97
N ASN A 152 7.30 2.91 12.00
CA ASN A 152 8.23 3.00 10.90
C ASN A 152 7.45 2.79 9.59
N LEU A 153 7.42 3.81 8.76
CA LEU A 153 6.67 3.78 7.51
C LEU A 153 7.66 3.83 6.33
N PRO A 154 8.12 2.66 5.81
CA PRO A 154 8.98 2.63 4.62
C PRO A 154 8.31 3.41 3.49
N THR A 155 9.01 4.40 2.96
CA THR A 155 8.44 5.30 1.94
C THR A 155 9.40 5.41 0.77
N GLY A 156 8.96 4.96 -0.39
CA GLY A 156 9.67 5.05 -1.66
C GLY A 156 9.08 6.12 -2.55
N VAL A 157 9.91 6.68 -3.39
CA VAL A 157 9.55 7.77 -4.30
C VAL A 157 9.93 7.41 -5.73
N PHE A 158 9.09 7.76 -6.67
CA PHE A 158 9.37 7.70 -8.10
C PHE A 158 9.13 9.08 -8.75
N PRO A 159 10.16 9.70 -9.36
CA PRO A 159 11.58 9.30 -9.43
C PRO A 159 12.29 9.38 -8.06
N ALA A 160 13.19 8.43 -7.76
CA ALA A 160 13.89 8.41 -6.48
C ALA A 160 14.86 9.58 -6.31
N ALA A 161 15.32 10.22 -7.38
CA ALA A 161 16.07 11.47 -7.35
C ALA A 161 15.33 12.61 -6.60
N ARG A 162 14.01 12.50 -6.39
CA ARG A 162 13.18 13.48 -5.68
C ARG A 162 12.91 13.11 -4.21
N THR A 163 13.50 12.02 -3.72
CA THR A 163 13.21 11.46 -2.39
C THR A 163 13.38 12.47 -1.26
N ASP A 164 14.49 13.22 -1.22
CA ASP A 164 14.74 14.20 -0.14
C ASP A 164 13.64 15.25 -0.05
N SER A 165 13.27 15.83 -1.19
CA SER A 165 12.23 16.85 -1.28
C SER A 165 10.85 16.33 -0.89
N VAL A 166 10.53 15.07 -1.25
CA VAL A 166 9.26 14.43 -0.92
C VAL A 166 9.21 14.08 0.56
N LEU A 167 10.25 13.42 1.10
CA LEU A 167 10.27 13.02 2.51
C LEU A 167 10.26 14.22 3.44
N ALA A 168 10.93 15.33 3.11
CA ALA A 168 10.85 16.55 3.88
C ALA A 168 9.41 17.09 4.03
N LYS A 169 8.56 16.91 3.00
CA LYS A 169 7.14 17.28 3.04
C LYS A 169 6.28 16.26 3.79
N LEU A 170 6.66 14.98 3.79
CA LEU A 170 5.89 13.90 4.44
C LEU A 170 6.25 13.70 5.91
N ALA A 171 7.47 13.99 6.34
CA ALA A 171 7.95 13.76 7.70
C ALA A 171 7.11 14.45 8.81
N PRO A 172 6.53 15.64 8.61
CA PRO A 172 5.61 16.23 9.59
C PRO A 172 4.26 15.50 9.72
N LEU A 173 3.90 14.65 8.73
CA LEU A 173 2.61 13.97 8.64
C LEU A 173 2.68 12.51 9.12
N TYR A 174 3.79 11.83 8.81
CA TYR A 174 3.96 10.40 9.00
C TYR A 174 5.38 10.05 9.48
N PRO A 175 5.55 8.95 10.22
CA PRO A 175 6.87 8.47 10.64
C PRO A 175 7.60 7.79 9.47
N VAL A 176 7.82 8.55 8.38
CA VAL A 176 8.43 8.04 7.15
C VAL A 176 9.84 7.54 7.41
N ARG A 177 10.18 6.44 6.76
CA ARG A 177 11.53 5.88 6.66
C ARG A 177 11.93 5.82 5.21
N ARG A 178 13.10 6.36 4.90
CA ARG A 178 13.61 6.36 3.53
C ARG A 178 13.75 4.95 2.99
N SER A 179 13.09 4.66 1.88
CA SER A 179 13.44 3.57 0.98
C SER A 179 14.35 4.08 -0.13
N VAL A 180 15.12 3.18 -0.75
CA VAL A 180 16.04 3.53 -1.85
C VAL A 180 15.26 4.08 -3.04
N ASP A 181 14.15 3.42 -3.37
CA ASP A 181 13.24 3.76 -4.46
C ASP A 181 11.82 3.22 -4.16
N ALA A 182 10.93 3.33 -5.12
CA ALA A 182 9.56 2.85 -5.01
C ALA A 182 9.46 1.31 -4.88
N LEU A 183 10.31 0.56 -5.57
CA LEU A 183 10.31 -0.90 -5.49
C LEU A 183 10.80 -1.37 -4.11
N ASP A 184 11.79 -0.70 -3.52
CA ASP A 184 12.26 -0.99 -2.16
C ASP A 184 11.11 -0.86 -1.14
N ALA A 185 10.31 0.20 -1.22
CA ALA A 185 9.13 0.37 -0.38
C ALA A 185 8.07 -0.71 -0.66
N ALA A 186 7.78 -0.99 -1.93
CA ALA A 186 6.80 -2.01 -2.32
C ALA A 186 7.17 -3.41 -1.80
N LEU A 187 8.45 -3.77 -1.85
CA LEU A 187 8.97 -5.05 -1.32
C LEU A 187 9.04 -5.08 0.23
N ALA A 188 8.77 -3.98 0.91
CA ALA A 188 8.58 -3.96 2.36
C ALA A 188 7.12 -4.26 2.78
N ASN A 189 6.19 -4.45 1.83
CA ASN A 189 4.80 -4.74 2.13
C ASN A 189 4.61 -6.14 2.70
N VAL A 190 4.28 -6.20 4.00
CA VAL A 190 4.04 -7.48 4.70
C VAL A 190 2.64 -8.04 4.47
N GLY A 191 1.71 -7.28 3.90
CA GLY A 191 0.38 -7.79 3.53
C GLY A 191 0.47 -8.96 2.55
N ALA A 192 1.30 -8.82 1.52
CA ALA A 192 1.56 -9.88 0.54
C ALA A 192 2.28 -11.11 1.12
N VAL A 193 2.88 -10.98 2.31
CA VAL A 193 3.55 -12.09 3.01
C VAL A 193 2.58 -12.83 3.93
N ILE A 194 1.72 -12.09 4.64
CA ILE A 194 0.82 -12.66 5.66
C ILE A 194 -0.45 -13.23 5.04
N HIS A 195 -1.12 -12.43 4.21
CA HIS A 195 -2.49 -12.72 3.82
C HIS A 195 -2.62 -13.93 2.88
N PRO A 196 -1.78 -14.13 1.86
CA PRO A 196 -1.93 -15.28 0.96
C PRO A 196 -1.77 -16.64 1.68
N PRO A 197 -0.72 -16.90 2.47
CA PRO A 197 -0.64 -18.14 3.25
C PRO A 197 -1.83 -18.32 4.20
N LEU A 198 -2.24 -17.23 4.86
CA LEU A 198 -3.34 -17.25 5.82
C LEU A 198 -4.66 -17.62 5.16
N VAL A 199 -4.97 -17.05 3.99
CA VAL A 199 -6.22 -17.37 3.27
C VAL A 199 -6.16 -18.76 2.65
N LEU A 200 -5.09 -19.12 1.96
CA LEU A 200 -5.01 -20.38 1.22
C LEU A 200 -5.12 -21.59 2.15
N LEU A 201 -4.38 -21.59 3.27
CA LEU A 201 -4.39 -22.71 4.21
C LEU A 201 -5.68 -22.79 5.06
N ASN A 202 -6.52 -21.77 5.02
CA ASN A 202 -7.81 -21.74 5.71
C ASN A 202 -9.00 -21.63 4.74
N ALA A 203 -8.81 -21.84 3.44
CA ALA A 203 -9.84 -21.63 2.43
C ALA A 203 -11.13 -22.39 2.73
N GLY A 204 -11.04 -23.69 3.10
CA GLY A 204 -12.22 -24.48 3.45
C GLY A 204 -12.96 -23.98 4.69
N ALA A 205 -12.26 -23.44 5.70
CA ALA A 205 -12.88 -22.83 6.87
C ALA A 205 -13.54 -21.48 6.54
N ILE A 206 -12.90 -20.70 5.65
CA ILE A 206 -13.44 -19.43 5.13
C ILE A 206 -14.75 -19.68 4.36
N ASP A 207 -14.77 -20.68 3.48
CA ASP A 207 -15.97 -21.06 2.72
C ASP A 207 -17.12 -21.53 3.64
N GLY A 208 -16.78 -22.13 4.78
CA GLY A 208 -17.75 -22.53 5.81
C GLY A 208 -18.39 -21.36 6.57
N GLY A 209 -17.87 -20.14 6.42
CA GLY A 209 -18.33 -18.93 7.12
C GLY A 209 -17.92 -18.87 8.60
N SER A 210 -18.16 -17.73 9.24
CA SER A 210 -17.93 -17.48 10.68
C SER A 210 -16.55 -17.91 11.21
N PHE A 211 -15.49 -17.66 10.45
CA PHE A 211 -14.12 -18.01 10.79
C PHE A 211 -13.25 -16.77 10.94
N ASP A 212 -12.65 -16.58 12.13
CA ASP A 212 -11.67 -15.52 12.36
C ASP A 212 -10.29 -15.99 11.87
N VAL A 213 -9.95 -15.57 10.67
CA VAL A 213 -8.70 -15.95 10.01
C VAL A 213 -7.45 -15.51 10.79
N HIS A 214 -7.51 -14.37 11.49
CA HIS A 214 -6.36 -13.87 12.25
C HIS A 214 -6.20 -14.55 13.61
N ALA A 215 -7.29 -14.76 14.34
CA ALA A 215 -7.23 -15.38 15.65
C ALA A 215 -7.13 -16.92 15.57
N GLN A 216 -8.01 -17.56 14.77
CA GLN A 216 -8.10 -19.00 14.63
C GLN A 216 -7.18 -19.55 13.54
N GLY A 217 -7.04 -18.83 12.44
CA GLY A 217 -6.31 -19.27 11.25
C GLY A 217 -4.79 -19.17 11.36
N THR A 218 -4.25 -18.36 12.27
CA THR A 218 -2.79 -18.18 12.41
C THR A 218 -2.14 -19.34 13.19
N THR A 219 -2.25 -20.56 12.66
CA THR A 219 -1.71 -21.79 13.26
C THR A 219 -0.18 -21.89 13.07
N ALA A 220 0.46 -22.85 13.75
CA ALA A 220 1.90 -23.10 13.59
C ALA A 220 2.27 -23.46 12.13
N SER A 221 1.42 -24.17 11.40
CA SER A 221 1.64 -24.51 9.98
C SER A 221 1.55 -23.28 9.08
N VAL A 222 0.56 -22.43 9.32
CA VAL A 222 0.40 -21.15 8.60
C VAL A 222 1.62 -20.24 8.84
N ARG A 223 2.08 -20.15 10.10
CA ARG A 223 3.28 -19.36 10.43
C ARG A 223 4.52 -19.84 9.69
N ARG A 224 4.74 -21.16 9.61
CA ARG A 224 5.88 -21.70 8.84
C ARG A 224 5.85 -21.30 7.37
N LEU A 225 4.66 -21.25 6.75
CA LEU A 225 4.54 -20.81 5.37
C LEU A 225 4.74 -19.29 5.24
N ILE A 226 4.21 -18.50 6.16
CA ILE A 226 4.47 -17.04 6.23
C ILE A 226 5.98 -16.79 6.35
N ASP A 227 6.67 -17.50 7.24
CA ASP A 227 8.12 -17.34 7.45
C ASP A 227 8.92 -17.73 6.19
N ALA A 228 8.49 -18.76 5.46
CA ALA A 228 9.10 -19.13 4.19
C ALA A 228 8.93 -18.03 3.13
N VAL A 229 7.72 -17.51 2.96
CA VAL A 229 7.43 -16.40 2.04
C VAL A 229 8.21 -15.14 2.43
N ASP A 230 8.32 -14.85 3.73
CA ASP A 230 9.13 -13.73 4.22
C ASP A 230 10.62 -13.93 3.92
N GLY A 231 11.14 -15.13 4.13
CA GLY A 231 12.52 -15.49 3.78
C GLY A 231 12.84 -15.24 2.30
N GLU A 232 11.92 -15.60 1.39
CA GLU A 232 12.04 -15.36 -0.05
C GLU A 232 11.96 -13.87 -0.39
N ARG A 233 11.04 -13.11 0.24
CA ARG A 233 10.97 -11.65 0.13
C ARG A 233 12.28 -10.99 0.56
N LEU A 234 12.84 -11.42 1.68
CA LEU A 234 14.12 -10.91 2.19
C LEU A 234 15.27 -11.23 1.24
N ALA A 235 15.29 -12.43 0.65
CA ALA A 235 16.27 -12.81 -0.34
C ALA A 235 16.16 -11.93 -1.60
N ALA A 236 14.95 -11.66 -2.08
CA ALA A 236 14.72 -10.75 -3.20
C ALA A 236 15.24 -9.34 -2.88
N ARG A 237 14.91 -8.76 -1.72
CA ARG A 237 15.40 -7.44 -1.30
C ARG A 237 16.93 -7.37 -1.26
N ARG A 238 17.58 -8.41 -0.74
CA ARG A 238 19.06 -8.50 -0.72
C ARG A 238 19.63 -8.62 -2.12
N GLY A 239 19.02 -9.42 -3.00
CA GLY A 239 19.43 -9.55 -4.41
C GLY A 239 19.31 -8.23 -5.19
N TRP A 240 18.33 -7.39 -4.86
CA TRP A 240 18.24 -6.01 -5.36
C TRP A 240 19.30 -5.10 -4.73
N GLY A 241 20.01 -5.51 -3.69
CA GLY A 241 20.97 -4.70 -2.95
C GLY A 241 20.32 -3.63 -2.08
N TYR A 242 19.07 -3.83 -1.66
CA TYR A 242 18.42 -2.93 -0.72
C TYR A 242 18.97 -3.14 0.69
N PRO A 243 19.24 -2.05 1.44
CA PRO A 243 19.79 -2.14 2.78
C PRO A 243 18.73 -2.53 3.83
N ALA A 244 19.19 -2.91 5.02
CA ALA A 244 18.35 -2.97 6.20
C ALA A 244 17.84 -1.55 6.59
N PRO A 245 16.71 -1.45 7.30
CA PRO A 245 15.91 -2.57 7.85
C PRO A 245 15.06 -3.26 6.77
N HIS A 246 14.93 -4.58 6.90
CA HIS A 246 14.12 -5.37 5.97
C HIS A 246 12.68 -5.59 6.46
N TYR A 247 12.36 -5.16 7.68
CA TYR A 247 11.04 -5.33 8.31
C TYR A 247 10.58 -6.79 8.31
N GLU A 248 11.40 -7.65 8.91
CA GLU A 248 11.15 -9.08 9.05
C GLU A 248 9.84 -9.35 9.79
N MET A 249 9.15 -10.42 9.43
CA MET A 249 7.91 -10.81 10.10
C MET A 249 8.08 -11.06 11.59
N ALA A 250 9.22 -11.61 12.01
CA ALA A 250 9.56 -11.79 13.41
C ALA A 250 9.46 -10.48 14.20
N THR A 251 10.02 -9.39 13.68
CA THR A 251 10.01 -8.06 14.35
C THR A 251 8.72 -7.27 14.13
N THR A 252 7.99 -7.57 13.06
CA THR A 252 6.81 -6.80 12.67
C THR A 252 5.53 -7.36 13.26
N TYR A 253 5.44 -8.68 13.45
CA TYR A 253 4.18 -9.34 13.74
C TYR A 253 4.21 -10.30 14.94
N TYR A 254 5.33 -10.96 15.23
CA TYR A 254 5.37 -12.03 16.23
C TYR A 254 6.12 -11.69 17.52
N ASP A 255 7.14 -10.83 17.46
CA ASP A 255 8.05 -10.59 18.56
C ASP A 255 8.13 -9.12 18.95
N ASP A 256 7.67 -8.83 20.16
CA ASP A 256 7.72 -7.48 20.73
C ASP A 256 9.12 -7.08 21.23
N SER A 257 10.05 -8.02 21.38
CA SER A 257 11.40 -7.73 21.90
C SER A 257 12.20 -6.82 20.95
N ARG A 258 11.91 -6.88 19.64
CA ARG A 258 12.50 -6.04 18.58
C ARG A 258 11.48 -5.08 17.93
N ALA A 259 10.41 -4.78 18.64
CA ALA A 259 9.29 -4.00 18.11
C ALA A 259 9.68 -2.61 17.57
N ALA A 260 10.75 -1.99 18.11
CA ALA A 260 11.25 -0.72 17.60
C ALA A 260 11.78 -0.80 16.16
N GLU A 261 12.17 -1.99 15.71
CA GLU A 261 12.63 -2.25 14.34
C GLU A 261 11.47 -2.59 13.39
N GLY A 262 10.31 -2.96 13.95
CA GLY A 262 9.11 -3.33 13.19
C GLY A 262 8.33 -2.14 12.65
N LEU A 263 7.31 -2.43 11.85
CA LEU A 263 6.49 -1.41 11.20
C LEU A 263 5.53 -0.69 12.17
N TYR A 264 5.06 -1.38 13.21
CA TYR A 264 3.93 -0.91 14.02
C TYR A 264 4.22 -0.78 15.53
N GLY A 265 5.45 -1.04 15.96
CA GLY A 265 5.83 -0.97 17.36
C GLY A 265 5.30 -2.13 18.21
N ALA A 266 5.59 -2.05 19.53
CA ALA A 266 5.25 -3.09 20.48
C ALA A 266 3.73 -3.29 20.65
N GLY A 267 3.31 -4.54 20.83
CA GLY A 267 1.93 -4.90 21.11
C GLY A 267 0.94 -4.72 19.96
N ALA A 268 1.39 -4.37 18.76
CA ALA A 268 0.52 -4.07 17.63
C ALA A 268 -0.46 -5.22 17.32
N ARG A 269 0.03 -6.47 17.28
CA ARG A 269 -0.82 -7.64 17.05
C ARG A 269 -1.83 -7.83 18.17
N GLY A 270 -1.41 -7.69 19.43
CA GLY A 270 -2.29 -7.78 20.60
C GLY A 270 -3.41 -6.72 20.57
N LYS A 271 -3.06 -5.47 20.28
CA LYS A 271 -4.04 -4.37 20.10
C LYS A 271 -5.03 -4.66 18.98
N LEU A 272 -4.54 -5.21 17.87
CA LEU A 272 -5.37 -5.61 16.73
C LEU A 272 -6.39 -6.66 17.12
N LEU A 273 -5.95 -7.77 17.73
CA LEU A 273 -6.83 -8.86 18.16
C LEU A 273 -7.81 -8.38 19.25
N ALA A 274 -7.34 -7.66 20.25
CA ALA A 274 -8.17 -7.13 21.34
C ALA A 274 -9.24 -6.13 20.85
N SER A 275 -9.01 -5.46 19.72
CA SER A 275 -9.98 -4.50 19.17
C SER A 275 -11.25 -5.17 18.62
N GLY A 276 -11.23 -6.45 18.28
CA GLY A 276 -12.31 -7.16 17.59
C GLY A 276 -12.63 -6.68 16.18
N LEU A 277 -11.88 -5.70 15.66
CA LEU A 277 -12.16 -5.05 14.37
C LEU A 277 -11.72 -5.87 13.15
N TRP A 278 -11.00 -6.97 13.37
CA TRP A 278 -10.51 -7.88 12.32
C TRP A 278 -11.24 -9.21 12.28
N ASN A 279 -12.27 -9.38 13.12
CA ASN A 279 -13.18 -10.52 13.02
C ASN A 279 -14.18 -10.25 11.90
N GLU A 280 -13.80 -10.54 10.68
CA GLU A 280 -14.62 -10.33 9.48
C GLU A 280 -14.74 -11.62 8.66
N THR A 281 -15.87 -11.79 8.02
CA THR A 281 -16.08 -12.88 7.07
C THR A 281 -15.30 -12.60 5.80
N LEU A 282 -14.41 -13.52 5.43
CA LEU A 282 -13.63 -13.42 4.20
C LEU A 282 -14.31 -14.21 3.07
N SER A 283 -13.94 -13.87 1.84
CA SER A 283 -14.22 -14.63 0.62
C SER A 283 -13.01 -14.57 -0.31
N LEU A 284 -13.02 -15.35 -1.38
CA LEU A 284 -11.97 -15.26 -2.40
C LEU A 284 -11.98 -13.92 -3.16
N GLU A 285 -13.03 -13.11 -3.04
CA GLU A 285 -13.10 -11.76 -3.60
C GLU A 285 -12.50 -10.70 -2.65
N HIS A 286 -12.15 -11.09 -1.42
CA HIS A 286 -11.56 -10.17 -0.47
C HIS A 286 -10.21 -9.65 -0.97
N ARG A 287 -9.82 -8.44 -0.54
CA ARG A 287 -8.56 -7.81 -0.94
C ARG A 287 -7.31 -8.64 -0.61
N TYR A 288 -7.35 -9.51 0.39
CA TYR A 288 -6.25 -10.42 0.69
C TYR A 288 -5.92 -11.36 -0.47
N VAL A 289 -6.90 -11.63 -1.34
CA VAL A 289 -6.74 -12.43 -2.55
C VAL A 289 -6.54 -11.55 -3.77
N THR A 290 -7.44 -10.58 -3.98
CA THR A 290 -7.45 -9.77 -5.22
C THR A 290 -6.32 -8.74 -5.28
N GLU A 291 -5.79 -8.33 -4.13
CA GLU A 291 -4.67 -7.39 -4.04
C GLU A 291 -3.38 -8.10 -3.57
N ASP A 292 -3.38 -8.67 -2.36
CA ASP A 292 -2.14 -9.19 -1.77
C ASP A 292 -1.64 -10.45 -2.47
N ALA A 293 -2.51 -11.40 -2.81
CA ALA A 293 -2.12 -12.57 -3.60
C ALA A 293 -1.92 -12.21 -5.07
N ALA A 294 -2.92 -11.62 -5.74
CA ALA A 294 -2.86 -11.44 -7.18
C ALA A 294 -1.87 -10.37 -7.65
N LEU A 295 -1.67 -9.30 -6.87
CA LEU A 295 -0.75 -8.22 -7.25
C LEU A 295 0.53 -8.26 -6.41
N GLY A 296 0.42 -8.47 -5.10
CA GLY A 296 1.54 -8.46 -4.18
C GLY A 296 2.50 -9.63 -4.41
N LEU A 297 2.01 -10.88 -4.47
CA LEU A 297 2.87 -12.04 -4.75
C LEU A 297 3.43 -12.00 -6.17
N SER A 298 2.67 -11.52 -7.18
CA SER A 298 3.20 -11.36 -8.54
C SER A 298 4.38 -10.42 -8.59
N LEU A 299 4.31 -9.30 -7.84
CA LEU A 299 5.41 -8.37 -7.70
C LEU A 299 6.62 -9.04 -7.02
N LEU A 300 6.40 -9.72 -5.89
CA LEU A 300 7.47 -10.38 -5.13
C LEU A 300 8.15 -11.46 -5.96
N GLU A 301 7.38 -12.30 -6.67
CA GLU A 301 7.91 -13.37 -7.53
C GLU A 301 8.79 -12.80 -8.64
N SER A 302 8.26 -11.83 -9.40
CA SER A 302 9.00 -11.24 -10.52
C SER A 302 10.23 -10.45 -10.06
N ALA A 303 10.15 -9.76 -8.93
CA ALA A 303 11.29 -9.08 -8.32
C ALA A 303 12.36 -10.09 -7.84
N ALA A 304 11.95 -11.21 -7.24
CA ALA A 304 12.87 -12.29 -6.85
C ALA A 304 13.59 -12.88 -8.06
N ARG A 305 12.85 -13.20 -9.11
CA ARG A 305 13.38 -13.75 -10.36
C ARG A 305 14.37 -12.78 -11.05
N THR A 306 14.03 -11.49 -11.11
CA THR A 306 14.93 -10.45 -11.65
C THR A 306 16.24 -10.35 -10.83
N ALA A 307 16.16 -10.54 -9.51
CA ALA A 307 17.30 -10.56 -8.61
C ALA A 307 18.00 -11.91 -8.52
N THR A 308 17.62 -12.90 -9.32
CA THR A 308 18.12 -14.29 -9.27
C THR A 308 17.97 -14.95 -7.91
N ALA A 309 16.98 -14.54 -7.12
CA ALA A 309 16.64 -15.13 -5.83
C ALA A 309 15.57 -16.22 -6.02
N ALA A 310 15.76 -17.37 -5.37
CA ALA A 310 14.76 -18.44 -5.41
C ALA A 310 13.49 -18.03 -4.63
N SER A 311 12.32 -18.36 -5.18
CA SER A 311 11.01 -18.04 -4.58
C SER A 311 9.97 -19.17 -4.73
N PRO A 312 10.31 -20.43 -4.35
CA PRO A 312 9.42 -21.57 -4.57
C PRO A 312 8.11 -21.50 -3.77
N ALA A 313 8.11 -20.95 -2.55
CA ALA A 313 6.88 -20.80 -1.77
C ALA A 313 5.95 -19.76 -2.38
N ILE A 314 6.47 -18.62 -2.82
CA ILE A 314 5.73 -17.57 -3.52
C ILE A 314 5.15 -18.12 -4.83
N SER A 315 5.97 -18.81 -5.64
CA SER A 315 5.53 -19.39 -6.91
C SER A 315 4.44 -20.47 -6.70
N GLY A 316 4.58 -21.30 -5.67
CA GLY A 316 3.57 -22.28 -5.30
C GLY A 316 2.23 -21.64 -4.90
N LEU A 317 2.26 -20.57 -4.11
CA LEU A 317 1.07 -19.82 -3.75
C LEU A 317 0.41 -19.18 -4.97
N LEU A 318 1.17 -18.55 -5.86
CA LEU A 318 0.63 -17.96 -7.10
C LEU A 318 -0.07 -19.00 -7.97
N LEU A 319 0.54 -20.19 -8.13
CA LEU A 319 -0.07 -21.28 -8.90
C LEU A 319 -1.42 -21.70 -8.28
N LEU A 320 -1.46 -21.94 -6.98
CA LEU A 320 -2.67 -22.38 -6.28
C LEU A 320 -3.78 -21.31 -6.31
N PHE A 321 -3.45 -20.04 -6.07
CA PHE A 321 -4.41 -18.95 -6.24
C PHE A 321 -4.86 -18.79 -7.68
N GLY A 322 -3.99 -19.03 -8.66
CA GLY A 322 -4.37 -19.04 -10.07
C GLY A 322 -5.46 -20.08 -10.37
N VAL A 323 -5.32 -21.29 -9.80
CA VAL A 323 -6.35 -22.34 -9.90
C VAL A 323 -7.65 -21.90 -9.23
N LEU A 324 -7.61 -21.38 -8.01
CA LEU A 324 -8.81 -20.94 -7.28
C LEU A 324 -9.54 -19.78 -7.99
N LEU A 325 -8.81 -18.90 -8.65
CA LEU A 325 -9.37 -17.72 -9.34
C LEU A 325 -9.66 -17.98 -10.82
N GLY A 326 -9.34 -19.17 -11.34
CA GLY A 326 -9.54 -19.52 -12.75
C GLY A 326 -8.74 -18.66 -13.74
N ARG A 327 -7.58 -18.14 -13.34
CA ARG A 327 -6.70 -17.29 -14.18
C ARG A 327 -5.24 -17.42 -13.79
N GLU A 328 -4.34 -17.18 -14.75
CA GLU A 328 -2.91 -17.09 -14.46
C GLU A 328 -2.56 -15.80 -13.71
N LEU A 329 -1.69 -15.91 -12.71
CA LEU A 329 -1.21 -14.78 -11.91
C LEU A 329 0.27 -14.49 -12.17
N THR A 330 1.07 -15.50 -12.52
CA THR A 330 2.52 -15.35 -12.78
C THR A 330 2.75 -14.44 -13.99
N GLY A 331 3.60 -13.44 -13.86
CA GLY A 331 3.88 -12.49 -14.94
C GLY A 331 2.77 -11.46 -15.22
N HIS A 332 1.70 -11.45 -14.41
CA HIS A 332 0.55 -10.56 -14.57
C HIS A 332 0.47 -9.54 -13.41
N GLY A 333 -0.51 -8.67 -13.46
CA GLY A 333 -0.80 -7.70 -12.41
C GLY A 333 0.32 -6.70 -12.17
N ARG A 334 1.07 -6.83 -11.07
CA ARG A 334 2.21 -5.98 -10.71
C ARG A 334 3.57 -6.63 -10.98
N ALA A 335 3.61 -7.75 -11.69
CA ALA A 335 4.87 -8.33 -12.15
C ALA A 335 5.67 -7.31 -12.97
N LEU A 336 7.00 -7.32 -12.85
CA LEU A 336 7.87 -6.37 -13.55
C LEU A 336 7.70 -6.45 -15.06
N GLU A 337 7.44 -7.65 -15.59
CA GLU A 337 7.14 -7.88 -17.02
C GLU A 337 5.86 -7.17 -17.45
N ALA A 338 4.79 -7.31 -16.67
CA ALA A 338 3.51 -6.64 -16.93
C ALA A 338 3.63 -5.12 -16.88
N LEU A 339 4.61 -4.64 -16.15
CA LEU A 339 4.94 -3.21 -16.05
C LEU A 339 5.93 -2.75 -17.12
N GLY A 340 6.32 -3.62 -18.08
CA GLY A 340 7.24 -3.29 -19.17
C GLY A 340 8.71 -3.26 -18.75
N LEU A 341 9.05 -3.86 -17.61
CA LEU A 341 10.42 -3.90 -17.08
C LEU A 341 11.13 -5.23 -17.37
N GLY A 342 10.43 -6.23 -17.93
CA GLY A 342 10.95 -7.59 -18.11
C GLY A 342 12.19 -7.69 -18.98
N ASP A 343 12.32 -6.82 -19.99
CA ASP A 343 13.45 -6.78 -20.92
C ASP A 343 14.62 -5.89 -20.45
N LEU A 344 14.51 -5.34 -19.27
CA LEU A 344 15.55 -4.50 -18.69
C LEU A 344 16.43 -5.29 -17.70
N ALA A 345 17.73 -5.10 -17.78
CA ALA A 345 18.64 -5.61 -16.77
C ALA A 345 18.38 -4.90 -15.41
N LEU A 346 18.66 -5.58 -14.29
CA LEU A 346 18.47 -5.05 -12.94
C LEU A 346 19.08 -3.66 -12.78
N ARG A 347 20.27 -3.43 -13.34
CA ARG A 347 20.93 -2.11 -13.29
C ARG A 347 20.15 -1.04 -14.07
N GLU A 348 19.58 -1.39 -15.21
CA GLU A 348 18.76 -0.48 -16.02
C GLU A 348 17.47 -0.11 -15.29
N ILE A 349 16.84 -1.09 -14.62
CA ILE A 349 15.66 -0.83 -13.78
C ILE A 349 16.02 0.12 -12.65
N LYS A 350 17.13 -0.08 -11.93
CA LYS A 350 17.58 0.82 -10.86
C LYS A 350 17.80 2.25 -11.36
N THR A 351 18.43 2.41 -12.52
CA THR A 351 18.63 3.72 -13.15
C THR A 351 17.28 4.37 -13.49
N LEU A 352 16.35 3.58 -14.04
CA LEU A 352 15.00 4.03 -14.33
C LEU A 352 14.24 4.46 -13.07
N LEU A 353 14.32 3.69 -12.00
CA LEU A 353 13.65 4.03 -10.74
C LEU A 353 14.24 5.30 -10.11
N HIS A 354 15.54 5.52 -10.26
CA HIS A 354 16.20 6.72 -9.77
C HIS A 354 15.83 7.96 -10.61
N ASP A 355 16.04 7.91 -11.93
CA ASP A 355 15.90 9.07 -12.82
C ASP A 355 14.45 9.31 -13.28
N GLY A 356 13.60 8.27 -13.16
CA GLY A 356 12.19 8.31 -13.54
C GLY A 356 11.99 8.61 -15.02
N TRP A 357 11.10 9.54 -15.31
CA TRP A 357 10.81 9.99 -16.68
C TRP A 357 11.92 10.80 -17.36
N GLY A 358 13.00 11.11 -16.64
CA GLY A 358 14.25 11.59 -17.21
C GLY A 358 15.19 10.49 -17.71
N SER A 359 14.90 9.22 -17.40
CA SER A 359 15.73 8.09 -17.78
C SER A 359 15.65 7.80 -19.29
N PRO A 360 16.76 7.40 -19.94
CA PRO A 360 16.72 6.89 -21.31
C PRO A 360 15.85 5.64 -21.48
N MET A 361 15.64 4.87 -20.39
CA MET A 361 14.79 3.66 -20.39
C MET A 361 13.30 4.01 -20.42
N TRP A 362 12.91 5.22 -20.01
CA TRP A 362 11.50 5.60 -19.87
C TRP A 362 10.71 5.43 -21.17
N SER A 363 11.26 5.87 -22.30
CA SER A 363 10.62 5.75 -23.60
C SER A 363 10.36 4.29 -24.04
N ARG A 364 11.12 3.32 -23.51
CA ARG A 364 10.93 1.88 -23.79
C ARG A 364 9.75 1.32 -23.00
N VAL A 365 9.50 1.85 -21.80
CA VAL A 365 8.51 1.34 -20.84
C VAL A 365 7.11 1.91 -21.10
N ILE A 366 7.02 3.12 -21.65
CA ILE A 366 5.74 3.79 -21.96
C ILE A 366 5.17 3.47 -23.35
N ARG A 367 5.86 2.68 -24.15
CA ARG A 367 5.41 2.24 -25.49
C ARG A 367 4.22 1.29 -25.50
#